data_73dc196c390588aa6cd4a06eda622690
#
_entry.id   73dc196c390588aa6cd4a06eda622690
#
_cell.length_a   1.000
_cell.length_b   1.000
_cell.length_c   1.000
_cell.angle_alpha   90.00
_cell.angle_beta   90.00
_cell.angle_gamma   90.00
#
_symmetry.space_group_name_H-M   'P 1'
#
loop_
_entity.id
_entity.type
_entity.pdbx_description
1 polymer ?
#
loop_
_entity_poly.entity_id
_entity_poly.type
_entity_poly.pdbx_seq_one_letter_code
_entity_poly.pdbx_strand_id
1 'polypeptide(L)'
;MAYEEPRYAIVHKADGYELRKYGDRVAAQISNAGSANRAFRALFAYISGANLTSAKISMTVPVTQSEKIAMTVPVTQGDAGIMRFFLPASYSLETAPKPTNPNVEIVGVKGGYYAVYTYSGRANDRNFAAARKALLGQLAADGIAAISGVIRATYNGPFTLPFNRRNEAMVRINWP
;
A
#
# COMPACT_ATOMS: atom_id res chain seq x y z
N MET A 1 -18.97 -8.62 -4.86
CA MET A 1 -18.94 -7.59 -3.80
C MET A 1 -17.80 -6.63 -4.12
N ALA A 2 -18.06 -5.33 -4.07
CA ALA A 2 -17.01 -4.33 -4.21
C ALA A 2 -16.30 -4.19 -2.85
N TYR A 3 -14.96 -4.24 -2.86
CA TYR A 3 -14.16 -3.95 -1.68
C TYR A 3 -14.09 -2.43 -1.47
N GLU A 4 -14.03 -2.00 -0.20
CA GLU A 4 -13.82 -0.60 0.13
C GLU A 4 -12.40 -0.16 -0.27
N GLU A 5 -12.29 1.02 -0.87
CA GLU A 5 -11.02 1.66 -1.23
C GLU A 5 -10.82 2.94 -0.39
N PRO A 6 -9.59 3.25 0.03
CA PRO A 6 -9.29 4.52 0.66
C PRO A 6 -9.65 5.68 -0.26
N ARG A 7 -10.42 6.64 0.26
CA ARG A 7 -10.80 7.84 -0.49
C ARG A 7 -9.57 8.71 -0.77
N TYR A 8 -9.51 9.28 -1.97
CA TYR A 8 -8.50 10.25 -2.37
C TYR A 8 -9.09 11.32 -3.28
N ALA A 9 -8.42 12.45 -3.35
CA ALA A 9 -8.67 13.46 -4.36
C ALA A 9 -7.54 13.44 -5.38
N ILE A 10 -7.88 13.48 -6.67
CA ILE A 10 -6.89 13.70 -7.73
C ILE A 10 -6.61 15.18 -7.77
N VAL A 11 -5.38 15.59 -7.48
CA VAL A 11 -4.96 16.99 -7.46
C VAL A 11 -4.27 17.40 -8.74
N HIS A 12 -3.72 16.46 -9.49
CA HIS A 12 -3.10 16.69 -10.79
C HIS A 12 -3.10 15.40 -11.61
N LYS A 13 -3.27 15.53 -12.93
CA LYS A 13 -3.10 14.43 -13.89
C LYS A 13 -1.97 14.80 -14.85
N ALA A 14 -0.96 13.94 -14.89
CA ALA A 14 0.13 14.01 -15.84
C ALA A 14 -0.02 12.90 -16.89
N ASP A 15 0.82 12.92 -17.90
CA ASP A 15 0.88 11.82 -18.87
C ASP A 15 1.50 10.59 -18.22
N GLY A 16 0.66 9.57 -18.00
CA GLY A 16 1.05 8.28 -17.44
C GLY A 16 0.99 8.16 -15.92
N TYR A 17 0.75 9.22 -15.13
CA TYR A 17 0.56 9.12 -13.69
C TYR A 17 -0.43 10.17 -13.15
N GLU A 18 -0.90 9.95 -11.93
CA GLU A 18 -1.77 10.89 -11.21
C GLU A 18 -1.12 11.30 -9.90
N LEU A 19 -1.33 12.58 -9.50
CA LEU A 19 -1.05 13.03 -8.15
C LEU A 19 -2.34 12.96 -7.34
N ARG A 20 -2.30 12.19 -6.25
CA ARG A 20 -3.45 11.95 -5.37
C ARG A 20 -3.16 12.42 -3.96
N LYS A 21 -4.15 13.07 -3.34
CA LYS A 21 -4.13 13.42 -1.92
C LYS A 21 -4.97 12.42 -1.15
N TYR A 22 -4.36 11.72 -0.20
CA TYR A 22 -5.02 10.81 0.74
C TYR A 22 -5.15 11.46 2.11
N GLY A 23 -6.25 11.16 2.82
CA GLY A 23 -6.40 11.46 4.24
C GLY A 23 -5.65 10.47 5.14
N ASP A 24 -5.68 10.70 6.45
CA ASP A 24 -5.18 9.76 7.45
C ASP A 24 -6.00 8.46 7.40
N ARG A 25 -5.33 7.32 7.58
CA ARG A 25 -5.94 5.98 7.50
C ARG A 25 -5.40 5.11 8.62
N VAL A 26 -6.15 4.08 8.97
CA VAL A 26 -5.70 3.03 9.88
C VAL A 26 -5.39 1.76 9.10
N ALA A 27 -4.34 1.08 9.46
CA ALA A 27 -3.95 -0.17 8.83
C ALA A 27 -3.47 -1.19 9.85
N ALA A 28 -3.71 -2.47 9.55
CA ALA A 28 -2.97 -3.56 10.13
C ALA A 28 -1.70 -3.76 9.30
N GLN A 29 -0.55 -3.78 9.95
CA GLN A 29 0.73 -3.98 9.28
C GLN A 29 1.52 -5.11 9.89
N ILE A 30 2.41 -5.66 9.09
CA ILE A 30 3.46 -6.59 9.51
C ILE A 30 4.78 -6.20 8.87
N SER A 31 5.82 -6.17 9.69
CA SER A 31 7.18 -5.86 9.27
C SER A 31 8.04 -7.12 9.34
N ASN A 32 8.97 -7.27 8.39
CA ASN A 32 9.97 -8.35 8.42
C ASN A 32 9.40 -9.79 8.55
N ALA A 33 8.29 -10.08 7.91
CA ALA A 33 7.65 -11.41 7.96
C ALA A 33 8.46 -12.52 7.24
N GLY A 34 9.61 -12.21 6.66
CA GLY A 34 10.45 -13.12 5.90
C GLY A 34 9.96 -13.40 4.47
N SER A 35 8.64 -13.41 4.23
CA SER A 35 8.06 -13.50 2.89
C SER A 35 6.70 -12.82 2.80
N ALA A 36 6.36 -12.35 1.58
CA ALA A 36 5.06 -11.72 1.31
C ALA A 36 3.88 -12.67 1.61
N ASN A 37 4.02 -13.96 1.33
CA ASN A 37 2.97 -14.93 1.64
C ASN A 37 2.74 -15.10 3.15
N ARG A 38 3.79 -15.06 3.96
CA ARG A 38 3.67 -15.14 5.42
C ARG A 38 3.01 -13.88 5.97
N ALA A 39 3.44 -12.69 5.49
CA ALA A 39 2.82 -11.42 5.85
C ALA A 39 1.33 -11.41 5.51
N PHE A 40 0.99 -11.78 4.28
CA PHE A 40 -0.39 -11.83 3.83
C PHE A 40 -1.26 -12.75 4.71
N ARG A 41 -0.78 -13.97 5.00
CA ARG A 41 -1.53 -14.93 5.84
C ARG A 41 -1.79 -14.38 7.24
N ALA A 42 -0.80 -13.72 7.86
CA ALA A 42 -0.95 -13.15 9.19
C ALA A 42 -1.98 -12.00 9.20
N LEU A 43 -1.93 -11.09 8.22
CA LEU A 43 -2.90 -10.00 8.09
C LEU A 43 -4.30 -10.53 7.73
N PHE A 44 -4.37 -11.54 6.87
CA PHE A 44 -5.65 -12.17 6.52
C PHE A 44 -6.28 -12.88 7.72
N ALA A 45 -5.49 -13.58 8.54
CA ALA A 45 -5.97 -14.18 9.79
C ALA A 45 -6.54 -13.11 10.73
N TYR A 46 -5.84 -11.97 10.88
CA TYR A 46 -6.31 -10.86 11.70
C TYR A 46 -7.70 -10.35 11.28
N ILE A 47 -7.90 -10.04 10.00
CA ILE A 47 -9.20 -9.56 9.51
C ILE A 47 -10.28 -10.66 9.53
N SER A 48 -9.89 -11.93 9.52
CA SER A 48 -10.79 -13.09 9.60
C SER A 48 -11.22 -13.43 11.02
N GLY A 49 -10.74 -12.69 12.02
CA GLY A 49 -11.16 -12.85 13.42
C GLY A 49 -10.05 -13.25 14.38
N ALA A 50 -8.79 -13.39 13.95
CA ALA A 50 -7.65 -13.58 14.86
C ALA A 50 -7.27 -12.28 15.58
N ASN A 51 -8.23 -11.74 16.34
CA ASN A 51 -8.13 -10.57 17.20
C ASN A 51 -8.88 -10.80 18.51
N LEU A 52 -8.64 -9.97 19.53
CA LEU A 52 -9.16 -10.20 20.88
C LEU A 52 -10.69 -10.22 20.96
N THR A 53 -11.38 -9.59 20.02
CA THR A 53 -12.85 -9.55 19.98
C THR A 53 -13.46 -10.62 19.06
N SER A 54 -12.62 -11.44 18.41
CA SER A 54 -13.03 -12.41 17.37
C SER A 54 -13.87 -11.77 16.24
N ALA A 55 -13.73 -10.46 16.06
CA ALA A 55 -14.49 -9.72 15.06
C ALA A 55 -13.94 -9.96 13.65
N LYS A 56 -14.85 -10.22 12.71
CA LYS A 56 -14.51 -10.23 11.29
C LYS A 56 -14.50 -8.80 10.76
N ILE A 57 -13.40 -8.42 10.14
CA ILE A 57 -13.20 -7.10 9.53
C ILE A 57 -13.31 -7.26 8.02
N SER A 58 -14.10 -6.42 7.38
CA SER A 58 -14.21 -6.45 5.92
C SER A 58 -12.88 -6.15 5.27
N MET A 59 -12.50 -6.96 4.27
CA MET A 59 -11.29 -6.71 3.51
C MET A 59 -11.43 -5.43 2.68
N THR A 60 -10.40 -4.62 2.68
CA THR A 60 -10.30 -3.44 1.81
C THR A 60 -9.20 -3.63 0.77
N VAL A 61 -9.19 -2.80 -0.25
CA VAL A 61 -8.12 -2.74 -1.25
C VAL A 61 -7.59 -1.31 -1.34
N PRO A 62 -6.32 -1.09 -1.66
CA PRO A 62 -5.32 -2.10 -2.03
C PRO A 62 -4.64 -2.75 -0.83
N VAL A 63 -4.07 -3.93 -1.06
CA VAL A 63 -2.98 -4.46 -0.23
C VAL A 63 -1.71 -3.76 -0.65
N THR A 64 -1.01 -3.11 0.29
CA THR A 64 0.22 -2.38 0.00
C THR A 64 1.45 -3.10 0.55
N GLN A 65 2.52 -3.07 -0.22
CA GLN A 65 3.82 -3.61 0.15
C GLN A 65 4.90 -2.62 -0.26
N SER A 66 5.78 -2.27 0.67
CA SER A 66 6.98 -1.48 0.40
C SER A 66 8.18 -2.38 0.14
N GLU A 67 9.02 -1.98 -0.80
CA GLU A 67 10.27 -2.69 -1.09
C GLU A 67 11.39 -2.24 -0.15
N LYS A 68 12.31 -3.20 0.10
CA LYS A 68 13.56 -2.92 0.79
C LYS A 68 14.50 -2.23 -0.21
N ILE A 69 14.76 -0.94 -0.01
CA ILE A 69 15.75 -0.21 -0.83
C ILE A 69 17.14 -0.53 -0.30
N ALA A 70 18.04 -1.02 -1.17
CA ALA A 70 19.46 -1.08 -0.86
C ALA A 70 19.98 0.35 -0.66
N MET A 71 20.55 0.62 0.50
CA MET A 71 20.92 1.97 0.96
C MET A 71 22.07 2.57 0.16
N THR A 72 21.84 3.72 -0.42
CA THR A 72 22.89 4.61 -0.92
C THR A 72 22.62 6.10 -0.66
N VAL A 73 21.95 6.46 0.45
CA VAL A 73 21.91 7.85 1.02
C VAL A 73 21.22 7.77 2.39
N PRO A 74 21.43 8.69 3.35
CA PRO A 74 20.85 8.59 4.68
C PRO A 74 19.32 8.61 4.59
N VAL A 75 18.72 7.44 4.69
CA VAL A 75 17.27 7.27 4.74
C VAL A 75 16.90 7.15 6.20
N THR A 76 16.15 8.12 6.71
CA THR A 76 15.31 7.91 7.89
C THR A 76 14.56 6.60 7.70
N GLN A 77 14.54 5.74 8.72
CA GLN A 77 13.96 4.40 8.75
C GLN A 77 12.64 4.36 7.96
N GLY A 78 12.72 3.98 6.69
CA GLY A 78 11.59 3.89 5.79
C GLY A 78 11.10 2.46 5.68
N ASP A 79 9.86 2.32 5.52
CA ASP A 79 8.89 1.25 5.34
C ASP A 79 9.33 -0.03 4.58
N ALA A 80 10.61 -0.39 4.57
CA ALA A 80 11.13 -1.52 3.80
C ALA A 80 10.63 -2.86 4.33
N GLY A 81 9.98 -3.63 3.47
CA GLY A 81 9.47 -4.96 3.81
C GLY A 81 8.21 -4.96 4.67
N ILE A 82 7.46 -3.87 4.67
CA ILE A 82 6.18 -3.76 5.36
C ILE A 82 5.04 -4.12 4.42
N MET A 83 4.15 -4.97 4.87
CA MET A 83 2.86 -5.20 4.22
C MET A 83 1.73 -4.61 5.07
N ARG A 84 0.78 -3.95 4.43
CA ARG A 84 -0.38 -3.33 5.08
C ARG A 84 -1.69 -3.75 4.45
N PHE A 85 -2.67 -4.02 5.32
CA PHE A 85 -4.09 -4.04 4.99
C PHE A 85 -4.72 -2.81 5.63
N PHE A 86 -5.25 -1.89 4.82
CA PHE A 86 -6.00 -0.77 5.36
C PHE A 86 -7.30 -1.29 5.97
N LEU A 87 -7.69 -0.73 7.11
CA LEU A 87 -8.97 -1.05 7.73
C LEU A 87 -10.07 -0.17 7.11
N PRO A 88 -11.34 -0.64 7.13
CA PRO A 88 -12.48 0.20 6.77
C PRO A 88 -12.46 1.55 7.47
N ALA A 89 -12.96 2.59 6.81
CA ALA A 89 -12.96 3.96 7.33
C ALA A 89 -13.73 4.12 8.66
N SER A 90 -14.54 3.12 9.03
CA SER A 90 -15.24 3.07 10.32
C SER A 90 -14.33 2.77 11.52
N TYR A 91 -13.10 2.32 11.30
CA TYR A 91 -12.15 2.04 12.38
C TYR A 91 -11.19 3.20 12.62
N SER A 92 -10.96 3.49 13.91
CA SER A 92 -9.87 4.35 14.39
C SER A 92 -8.80 3.49 15.08
N LEU A 93 -7.71 4.12 15.53
CA LEU A 93 -6.67 3.42 16.31
C LEU A 93 -7.21 2.87 17.64
N GLU A 94 -8.21 3.56 18.22
CA GLU A 94 -8.83 3.17 19.49
C GLU A 94 -9.87 2.05 19.31
N THR A 95 -10.58 2.03 18.16
CA THR A 95 -11.68 1.09 17.91
C THR A 95 -11.27 -0.15 17.14
N ALA A 96 -10.10 -0.15 16.49
CA ALA A 96 -9.60 -1.33 15.79
C ALA A 96 -9.32 -2.48 16.77
N PRO A 97 -9.85 -3.70 16.51
CA PRO A 97 -9.59 -4.85 17.36
C PRO A 97 -8.11 -5.14 17.50
N LYS A 98 -7.65 -5.42 18.73
CA LYS A 98 -6.25 -5.75 18.98
C LYS A 98 -5.89 -7.12 18.38
N PRO A 99 -4.80 -7.22 17.58
CA PRO A 99 -4.36 -8.51 17.05
C PRO A 99 -3.98 -9.49 18.15
N THR A 100 -4.23 -10.78 17.92
CA THR A 100 -3.70 -11.86 18.77
C THR A 100 -2.28 -12.26 18.36
N ASN A 101 -1.89 -12.00 17.12
CA ASN A 101 -0.53 -12.23 16.64
C ASN A 101 0.36 -11.03 17.00
N PRO A 102 1.43 -11.21 17.81
CA PRO A 102 2.29 -10.11 18.26
C PRO A 102 3.09 -9.43 17.13
N ASN A 103 3.19 -10.07 15.95
CA ASN A 103 3.86 -9.48 14.79
C ASN A 103 2.95 -8.60 13.94
N VAL A 104 1.65 -8.56 14.23
CA VAL A 104 0.69 -7.68 13.57
C VAL A 104 0.46 -6.46 14.44
N GLU A 105 0.64 -5.29 13.87
CA GLU A 105 0.46 -4.02 14.55
C GLU A 105 -0.68 -3.21 13.91
N ILE A 106 -1.43 -2.47 14.71
CA ILE A 106 -2.39 -1.48 14.23
C ILE A 106 -1.72 -0.12 14.25
N VAL A 107 -1.68 0.52 13.07
CA VAL A 107 -0.94 1.77 12.89
C VAL A 107 -1.78 2.84 12.20
N GLY A 108 -1.54 4.09 12.57
CA GLY A 108 -2.01 5.25 11.84
C GLY A 108 -1.07 5.55 10.66
N VAL A 109 -1.62 5.58 9.46
CA VAL A 109 -0.90 5.97 8.24
C VAL A 109 -1.28 7.40 7.91
N LYS A 110 -0.37 8.33 8.11
CA LYS A 110 -0.57 9.75 7.81
C LYS A 110 -0.89 9.96 6.33
N GLY A 111 -1.91 10.76 6.07
CA GLY A 111 -2.26 11.23 4.75
C GLY A 111 -1.13 12.02 4.09
N GLY A 112 -1.34 12.41 2.87
CA GLY A 112 -0.37 13.19 2.10
C GLY A 112 -0.53 12.99 0.60
N TYR A 113 0.43 13.50 -0.15
CA TYR A 113 0.41 13.44 -1.60
C TYR A 113 1.22 12.26 -2.10
N TYR A 114 0.66 11.58 -3.10
CA TYR A 114 1.28 10.42 -3.74
C TYR A 114 1.21 10.57 -5.26
N ALA A 115 2.30 10.28 -5.92
CA ALA A 115 2.31 10.03 -7.35
C ALA A 115 1.99 8.56 -7.58
N VAL A 116 1.07 8.27 -8.49
CA VAL A 116 0.50 6.94 -8.70
C VAL A 116 0.52 6.59 -10.19
N TYR A 117 1.23 5.53 -10.52
CA TYR A 117 1.27 4.91 -11.85
C TYR A 117 0.45 3.63 -11.83
N THR A 118 -0.62 3.58 -12.63
CA THR A 118 -1.50 2.41 -12.72
C THR A 118 -1.06 1.50 -13.86
N TYR A 119 -1.03 0.19 -13.62
CA TYR A 119 -0.69 -0.80 -14.61
C TYR A 119 -1.53 -2.08 -14.48
N SER A 120 -1.68 -2.81 -15.57
CA SER A 120 -2.34 -4.13 -15.60
C SER A 120 -1.31 -5.27 -15.57
N GLY A 121 -1.80 -6.50 -15.57
CA GLY A 121 -0.96 -7.67 -15.59
C GLY A 121 -0.80 -8.36 -14.24
N ARG A 122 0.07 -9.35 -14.18
CA ARG A 122 0.35 -10.08 -12.94
C ARG A 122 1.07 -9.18 -11.94
N ALA A 123 0.67 -9.25 -10.66
CA ALA A 123 1.33 -8.56 -9.55
C ALA A 123 2.64 -9.30 -9.16
N ASN A 124 3.64 -9.29 -10.05
CA ASN A 124 4.96 -9.89 -9.84
C ASN A 124 6.05 -8.81 -9.81
N ASP A 125 7.25 -9.19 -9.39
CA ASP A 125 8.37 -8.27 -9.21
C ASP A 125 8.83 -7.63 -10.53
N ARG A 126 8.79 -8.38 -11.64
CA ARG A 126 9.16 -7.86 -12.96
C ARG A 126 8.26 -6.72 -13.41
N ASN A 127 6.93 -6.91 -13.32
CA ASN A 127 5.96 -5.90 -13.75
C ASN A 127 6.00 -4.68 -12.81
N PHE A 128 6.18 -4.92 -11.51
CA PHE A 128 6.33 -3.82 -10.56
C PHE A 128 7.63 -3.04 -10.79
N ALA A 129 8.75 -3.70 -11.03
CA ALA A 129 10.02 -3.02 -11.33
C ALA A 129 9.91 -2.14 -12.58
N ALA A 130 9.20 -2.59 -13.63
CA ALA A 130 8.93 -1.80 -14.81
C ALA A 130 8.06 -0.57 -14.50
N ALA A 131 6.97 -0.76 -13.75
CA ALA A 131 6.08 0.34 -13.34
C ALA A 131 6.80 1.36 -12.44
N ARG A 132 7.61 0.88 -11.49
CA ARG A 132 8.45 1.73 -10.63
C ARG A 132 9.42 2.57 -11.45
N LYS A 133 10.11 1.97 -12.42
CA LYS A 133 11.06 2.68 -13.31
C LYS A 133 10.33 3.74 -14.12
N ALA A 134 9.16 3.42 -14.68
CA ALA A 134 8.36 4.37 -15.43
C ALA A 134 7.93 5.56 -14.57
N LEU A 135 7.35 5.30 -13.38
CA LEU A 135 6.93 6.35 -12.46
C LEU A 135 8.08 7.28 -12.07
N LEU A 136 9.20 6.72 -11.61
CA LEU A 136 10.34 7.54 -11.18
C LEU A 136 10.98 8.31 -12.32
N GLY A 137 11.00 7.75 -13.54
CA GLY A 137 11.49 8.45 -14.73
C GLY A 137 10.62 9.66 -15.11
N GLN A 138 9.30 9.50 -15.05
CA GLN A 138 8.35 10.61 -15.32
C GLN A 138 8.44 11.69 -14.25
N LEU A 139 8.50 11.33 -12.97
CA LEU A 139 8.66 12.30 -11.88
C LEU A 139 9.95 13.08 -12.00
N ALA A 140 11.06 12.44 -12.39
CA ALA A 140 12.34 13.10 -12.61
C ALA A 140 12.26 14.08 -13.78
N ALA A 141 11.58 13.74 -14.87
CA ALA A 141 11.36 14.62 -16.01
C ALA A 141 10.53 15.86 -15.64
N ASP A 142 9.54 15.68 -14.74
CA ASP A 142 8.67 16.75 -14.26
C ASP A 142 9.27 17.53 -13.06
N GLY A 143 10.47 17.19 -12.61
CA GLY A 143 11.15 17.86 -11.49
C GLY A 143 10.51 17.57 -10.12
N ILE A 144 9.73 16.50 -9.98
CA ILE A 144 9.05 16.12 -8.75
C ILE A 144 9.91 15.12 -7.98
N ALA A 145 10.29 15.47 -6.75
CA ALA A 145 11.09 14.60 -5.89
C ALA A 145 10.24 13.59 -5.14
N ALA A 146 10.60 12.31 -5.22
CA ALA A 146 10.07 11.26 -4.35
C ALA A 146 10.68 11.38 -2.94
N ILE A 147 9.84 11.31 -1.89
CA ILE A 147 10.25 11.40 -0.48
C ILE A 147 10.09 10.09 0.29
N SER A 148 9.75 9.01 -0.41
CA SER A 148 9.66 7.66 0.16
C SER A 148 10.15 6.61 -0.83
N GLY A 149 10.23 5.36 -0.39
CA GLY A 149 10.30 4.23 -1.31
C GLY A 149 9.03 4.07 -2.12
N VAL A 150 9.11 3.39 -3.27
CA VAL A 150 7.93 3.08 -4.09
C VAL A 150 7.17 1.92 -3.47
N ILE A 151 5.88 2.09 -3.34
CA ILE A 151 4.93 1.15 -2.75
C ILE A 151 4.22 0.41 -3.87
N ARG A 152 4.13 -0.91 -3.78
CA ARG A 152 3.27 -1.72 -4.63
C ARG A 152 1.87 -1.76 -4.02
N ALA A 153 0.85 -1.44 -4.80
CA ALA A 153 -0.54 -1.54 -4.39
C ALA A 153 -1.28 -2.51 -5.32
N THR A 154 -1.91 -3.54 -4.75
CA THR A 154 -2.60 -4.60 -5.48
C THR A 154 -4.08 -4.62 -5.10
N TYR A 155 -4.94 -4.51 -6.09
CA TYR A 155 -6.40 -4.34 -5.91
C TYR A 155 -7.19 -5.62 -6.15
N ASN A 156 -6.66 -6.58 -6.90
CA ASN A 156 -7.40 -7.74 -7.35
C ASN A 156 -6.85 -9.05 -6.80
N GLY A 157 -7.74 -9.99 -6.54
CA GLY A 157 -7.39 -11.32 -6.09
C GLY A 157 -6.69 -12.18 -7.18
N PRO A 158 -6.14 -13.33 -6.78
CA PRO A 158 -5.34 -14.18 -7.68
C PRO A 158 -6.13 -14.78 -8.86
N PHE A 159 -7.45 -14.88 -8.74
CA PHE A 159 -8.32 -15.43 -9.79
C PHE A 159 -8.75 -14.41 -10.84
N THR A 160 -8.45 -13.11 -10.66
CA THR A 160 -8.71 -12.10 -11.68
C THR A 160 -7.76 -12.29 -12.85
N LEU A 161 -8.27 -12.28 -14.07
CA LEU A 161 -7.46 -12.39 -15.29
C LEU A 161 -6.43 -11.25 -15.34
N PRO A 162 -5.18 -11.52 -15.78
CA PRO A 162 -4.09 -10.54 -15.70
C PRO A 162 -4.42 -9.20 -16.34
N PHE A 163 -5.07 -9.18 -17.49
CA PHE A 163 -5.40 -7.95 -18.22
C PHE A 163 -6.49 -7.11 -17.52
N ASN A 164 -7.30 -7.72 -16.64
CA ASN A 164 -8.33 -7.05 -15.84
C ASN A 164 -7.82 -6.63 -14.45
N ARG A 165 -6.55 -6.90 -14.12
CA ARG A 165 -6.00 -6.51 -12.83
C ARG A 165 -5.60 -5.04 -12.83
N ARG A 166 -5.94 -4.37 -11.74
CA ARG A 166 -5.42 -3.06 -11.40
C ARG A 166 -4.30 -3.22 -10.37
N ASN A 167 -3.13 -2.77 -10.73
CA ASN A 167 -2.00 -2.63 -9.83
C ASN A 167 -1.51 -1.19 -9.91
N GLU A 168 -0.88 -0.70 -8.85
CA GLU A 168 -0.31 0.63 -8.82
C GLU A 168 1.10 0.62 -8.21
N ALA A 169 1.98 1.41 -8.79
CA ALA A 169 3.21 1.85 -8.17
C ALA A 169 2.96 3.25 -7.61
N MET A 170 3.19 3.42 -6.32
CA MET A 170 2.88 4.66 -5.60
C MET A 170 4.14 5.16 -4.88
N VAL A 171 4.37 6.45 -4.88
CA VAL A 171 5.46 7.07 -4.13
C VAL A 171 4.98 8.35 -3.47
N ARG A 172 5.41 8.57 -2.24
CA ARG A 172 5.09 9.80 -1.52
C ARG A 172 5.92 10.96 -2.06
N ILE A 173 5.27 12.11 -2.23
CA ILE A 173 5.89 13.34 -2.75
C ILE A 173 5.52 14.52 -1.87
N ASN A 174 6.30 15.61 -1.97
CA ASN A 174 5.87 16.92 -1.54
C ASN A 174 5.14 17.59 -2.71
N TRP A 175 3.94 18.12 -2.42
CA TRP A 175 3.15 18.86 -3.38
C TRP A 175 2.59 20.10 -2.70
N PRO A 176 2.67 21.30 -3.31
CA PRO A 176 2.21 22.55 -2.72
C PRO A 176 0.70 22.60 -2.42
#